data_f79ce807118aeefacbfce3d8d6c610c9
#
_entry.id   f79ce807118aeefacbfce3d8d6c610c9
#
_cell.length_a   1.000
_cell.length_b   1.000
_cell.length_c   1.000
_cell.angle_alpha   90.00
_cell.angle_beta   90.00
_cell.angle_gamma   90.00
#
_symmetry.space_group_name_H-M   'P 1'
#
loop_
_entity.id
_entity.type
_entity.pdbx_description
1 polymer ?
#
loop_
_entity_poly.entity_id
_entity_poly.type
_entity_poly.pdbx_seq_one_letter_code
_entity_poly.pdbx_strand_id
1 'polypeptide(L)'
;NRAGVAPEQVDHVYMGCVIQAGLGQNVARQASLKAGLPVETPAVTVNVVCGSGLNCVNMAAQMIQAGDADIVVAGGMENMSMAPYALKNARYGYRMGNAPMIDTMVNDALWDAFNDYHMGITAENVAEQWGLTREQLDEFAAASQQKACAAIEAGKFKDEIVPVEVKKKKETIVVDTDEGPRPGTTAEGIARLRPAFKKDGIVTAANASSINDGAAAIVVMSEEKAKELGVTPMATWVAGALGGVDPSIMGVGPVAATNKVMAKTGLSVDDMDLIEANEAFAAQSLAVAHDLKFDMDKVNVNGGAIALGHPVGASGCRILVTLLHEMQKRDAKKGLATLCIGGGMGCATIVERD
;
A
#
# COMPACT_ATOMS: atom_id res chain seq x y z
N ASN A 1 -9.20 -4.70 -18.92
CA ASN A 1 -9.58 -3.95 -20.16
C ASN A 1 -8.62 -2.80 -20.48
N ARG A 2 -8.25 -1.94 -19.49
CA ARG A 2 -7.36 -0.77 -19.73
C ARG A 2 -5.97 -1.16 -20.23
N ALA A 3 -5.46 -2.32 -19.83
CA ALA A 3 -4.16 -2.83 -20.26
C ALA A 3 -4.17 -3.42 -21.70
N GLY A 4 -5.31 -3.49 -22.37
CA GLY A 4 -5.40 -4.03 -23.71
C GLY A 4 -5.19 -5.56 -23.79
N VAL A 5 -5.38 -6.27 -22.67
CA VAL A 5 -5.18 -7.72 -22.55
C VAL A 5 -6.54 -8.39 -22.39
N ALA A 6 -6.79 -9.44 -23.17
CA ALA A 6 -7.99 -10.27 -23.03
C ALA A 6 -7.86 -11.20 -21.81
N PRO A 7 -8.97 -11.52 -21.13
CA PRO A 7 -8.95 -12.40 -19.95
C PRO A 7 -8.26 -13.76 -20.21
N GLU A 8 -8.43 -14.32 -21.39
CA GLU A 8 -7.90 -15.63 -21.81
C GLU A 8 -6.39 -15.64 -21.99
N GLN A 9 -5.75 -14.46 -22.03
CA GLN A 9 -4.31 -14.30 -22.18
C GLN A 9 -3.57 -14.26 -20.84
N VAL A 10 -4.30 -14.20 -19.72
CA VAL A 10 -3.72 -14.11 -18.38
C VAL A 10 -3.34 -15.48 -17.86
N ASP A 11 -2.06 -15.70 -17.61
CA ASP A 11 -1.53 -16.99 -17.14
C ASP A 11 -1.71 -17.17 -15.63
N HIS A 12 -1.60 -16.11 -14.85
CA HIS A 12 -1.62 -16.19 -13.39
C HIS A 12 -2.13 -14.91 -12.72
N VAL A 13 -2.63 -15.04 -11.48
CA VAL A 13 -3.08 -13.90 -10.65
C VAL A 13 -2.45 -13.96 -9.27
N TYR A 14 -1.79 -12.87 -8.86
CA TYR A 14 -1.34 -12.63 -7.48
C TYR A 14 -2.10 -11.45 -6.89
N MET A 15 -2.87 -11.66 -5.81
CA MET A 15 -3.54 -10.57 -5.09
C MET A 15 -3.21 -10.59 -3.61
N GLY A 16 -2.73 -9.44 -3.12
CA GLY A 16 -2.54 -9.20 -1.70
C GLY A 16 -3.86 -9.07 -0.95
N CYS A 17 -3.97 -9.72 0.20
CA CYS A 17 -5.07 -9.52 1.15
C CYS A 17 -4.60 -10.00 2.53
N VAL A 18 -4.78 -9.17 3.54
CA VAL A 18 -4.27 -9.43 4.90
C VAL A 18 -5.37 -9.96 5.81
N ILE A 19 -6.51 -9.29 5.86
CA ILE A 19 -7.63 -9.61 6.74
C ILE A 19 -8.58 -10.54 6.00
N GLN A 20 -8.30 -11.86 6.05
CA GLN A 20 -9.01 -12.86 5.25
C GLN A 20 -10.10 -13.61 6.02
N ALA A 21 -10.24 -13.40 7.33
CA ALA A 21 -11.21 -14.10 8.15
C ALA A 21 -12.64 -13.88 7.64
N GLY A 22 -13.38 -14.97 7.41
CA GLY A 22 -14.78 -14.92 6.97
C GLY A 22 -15.02 -14.58 5.50
N LEU A 23 -13.97 -14.34 4.69
CA LEU A 23 -14.11 -13.99 3.26
C LEU A 23 -14.25 -15.22 2.33
N GLY A 24 -14.17 -16.42 2.88
CA GLY A 24 -14.21 -17.67 2.10
C GLY A 24 -12.81 -18.08 1.61
N GLN A 25 -12.80 -19.07 0.71
CA GLN A 25 -11.54 -19.61 0.20
C GLN A 25 -10.89 -18.67 -0.81
N ASN A 26 -9.58 -18.48 -0.70
CA ASN A 26 -8.72 -17.85 -1.70
C ASN A 26 -9.36 -16.63 -2.38
N VAL A 27 -9.33 -15.50 -1.70
CA VAL A 27 -9.98 -14.26 -2.16
C VAL A 27 -9.45 -13.76 -3.51
N ALA A 28 -8.18 -14.03 -3.85
CA ALA A 28 -7.63 -13.75 -5.18
C ALA A 28 -8.34 -14.56 -6.25
N ARG A 29 -8.61 -15.86 -6.00
CA ARG A 29 -9.36 -16.73 -6.93
C ARG A 29 -10.80 -16.25 -7.10
N GLN A 30 -11.45 -15.83 -6.00
CA GLN A 30 -12.80 -15.28 -6.08
C GLN A 30 -12.82 -14.00 -6.92
N ALA A 31 -11.85 -13.10 -6.74
CA ALA A 31 -11.74 -11.87 -7.51
C ALA A 31 -11.49 -12.15 -8.99
N SER A 32 -10.56 -13.05 -9.33
CA SER A 32 -10.23 -13.40 -10.73
C SER A 32 -11.43 -13.94 -11.50
N LEU A 33 -12.16 -14.89 -10.92
CA LEU A 33 -13.35 -15.46 -11.55
C LEU A 33 -14.50 -14.46 -11.68
N LYS A 34 -14.72 -13.62 -10.66
CA LYS A 34 -15.72 -12.55 -10.73
C LYS A 34 -15.36 -11.47 -11.75
N ALA A 35 -14.07 -11.26 -12.01
CA ALA A 35 -13.58 -10.36 -13.05
C ALA A 35 -13.71 -10.94 -14.47
N GLY A 36 -14.08 -12.21 -14.60
CA GLY A 36 -14.29 -12.88 -15.90
C GLY A 36 -13.04 -13.57 -16.46
N LEU A 37 -12.02 -13.81 -15.64
CA LEU A 37 -10.89 -14.64 -16.07
C LEU A 37 -11.32 -16.10 -16.18
N PRO A 38 -10.69 -16.88 -17.10
CA PRO A 38 -10.98 -18.30 -17.27
C PRO A 38 -10.75 -19.13 -16.01
N VAL A 39 -11.44 -20.27 -15.91
CA VAL A 39 -11.28 -21.20 -14.78
C VAL A 39 -9.90 -21.86 -14.77
N GLU A 40 -9.23 -21.88 -15.89
CA GLU A 40 -7.87 -22.40 -16.08
C GLU A 40 -6.80 -21.48 -15.48
N THR A 41 -7.07 -20.16 -15.39
CA THR A 41 -6.11 -19.20 -14.83
C THR A 41 -6.01 -19.34 -13.32
N PRO A 42 -4.91 -19.85 -12.74
CA PRO A 42 -4.76 -19.98 -11.30
C PRO A 42 -4.60 -18.63 -10.61
N ALA A 43 -4.93 -18.59 -9.32
CA ALA A 43 -4.79 -17.38 -8.52
C ALA A 43 -4.28 -17.70 -7.11
N VAL A 44 -3.43 -16.83 -6.58
CA VAL A 44 -2.83 -16.95 -5.23
C VAL A 44 -3.07 -15.70 -4.43
N THR A 45 -3.57 -15.86 -3.21
CA THR A 45 -3.66 -14.77 -2.24
C THR A 45 -2.37 -14.68 -1.44
N VAL A 46 -1.77 -13.49 -1.41
CA VAL A 46 -0.49 -13.22 -0.76
C VAL A 46 -0.72 -12.37 0.49
N ASN A 47 -0.08 -12.74 1.58
CA ASN A 47 -0.04 -11.94 2.80
C ASN A 47 1.41 -11.73 3.27
N VAL A 48 1.90 -10.53 3.10
CA VAL A 48 3.09 -9.96 3.74
C VAL A 48 2.70 -8.59 4.31
N VAL A 49 1.57 -8.58 5.04
CA VAL A 49 0.96 -7.39 5.65
C VAL A 49 0.90 -6.23 4.64
N CYS A 50 1.33 -5.01 5.00
CA CYS A 50 1.24 -3.80 4.15
C CYS A 50 1.95 -3.94 2.80
N GLY A 51 2.99 -4.77 2.73
CA GLY A 51 3.76 -5.00 1.50
C GLY A 51 3.11 -5.92 0.47
N SER A 52 1.98 -6.55 0.79
CA SER A 52 1.37 -7.61 -0.02
C SER A 52 1.15 -7.20 -1.48
N GLY A 53 0.55 -6.03 -1.71
CA GLY A 53 0.24 -5.57 -3.06
C GLY A 53 1.47 -5.29 -3.91
N LEU A 54 2.52 -4.68 -3.35
CA LEU A 54 3.77 -4.40 -4.08
C LEU A 54 4.58 -5.69 -4.30
N ASN A 55 4.59 -6.56 -3.29
CA ASN A 55 5.28 -7.85 -3.42
C ASN A 55 4.62 -8.77 -4.46
N CYS A 56 3.30 -8.69 -4.66
CA CYS A 56 2.62 -9.38 -5.75
C CYS A 56 3.19 -8.97 -7.12
N VAL A 57 3.50 -7.70 -7.33
CA VAL A 57 4.12 -7.22 -8.57
C VAL A 57 5.55 -7.74 -8.70
N ASN A 58 6.34 -7.74 -7.62
CA ASN A 58 7.68 -8.33 -7.62
C ASN A 58 7.65 -9.83 -7.93
N MET A 59 6.70 -10.58 -7.33
CA MET A 59 6.53 -12.01 -7.60
C MET A 59 6.08 -12.28 -9.05
N ALA A 60 5.20 -11.44 -9.60
CA ALA A 60 4.78 -11.54 -11.00
C ALA A 60 5.96 -11.35 -11.96
N ALA A 61 6.78 -10.33 -11.74
CA ALA A 61 7.99 -10.11 -12.54
C ALA A 61 8.99 -11.28 -12.42
N GLN A 62 9.18 -11.82 -11.21
CA GLN A 62 10.04 -12.99 -10.98
C GLN A 62 9.51 -14.26 -11.68
N MET A 63 8.20 -14.48 -11.68
CA MET A 63 7.56 -15.60 -12.36
C MET A 63 7.77 -15.53 -13.89
N ILE A 64 7.63 -14.33 -14.45
CA ILE A 64 7.89 -14.06 -15.87
C ILE A 64 9.37 -14.28 -16.20
N GLN A 65 10.30 -13.77 -15.38
CA GLN A 65 11.74 -13.98 -15.54
C GLN A 65 12.14 -15.46 -15.44
N ALA A 66 11.42 -16.24 -14.65
CA ALA A 66 11.63 -17.69 -14.54
C ALA A 66 11.11 -18.46 -15.77
N GLY A 67 10.31 -17.84 -16.62
CA GLY A 67 9.69 -18.45 -17.80
C GLY A 67 8.44 -19.27 -17.50
N ASP A 68 7.84 -19.10 -16.31
CA ASP A 68 6.63 -19.83 -15.88
C ASP A 68 5.31 -19.14 -16.31
N ALA A 69 5.38 -17.89 -16.74
CA ALA A 69 4.25 -17.10 -17.25
C ALA A 69 4.73 -15.98 -18.17
N ASP A 70 3.85 -15.51 -19.04
CA ASP A 70 4.07 -14.33 -19.88
C ASP A 70 3.25 -13.13 -19.42
N ILE A 71 2.03 -13.35 -18.91
CA ILE A 71 1.10 -12.31 -18.48
C ILE A 71 0.54 -12.65 -17.09
N VAL A 72 0.80 -11.78 -16.11
CA VAL A 72 0.34 -11.94 -14.73
C VAL A 72 -0.43 -10.71 -14.28
N VAL A 73 -1.61 -10.90 -13.73
CA VAL A 73 -2.31 -9.84 -13.00
C VAL A 73 -1.80 -9.83 -11.55
N ALA A 74 -1.27 -8.71 -11.11
CA ALA A 74 -0.76 -8.52 -9.76
C ALA A 74 -1.41 -7.32 -9.09
N GLY A 75 -1.69 -7.42 -7.80
CA GLY A 75 -2.30 -6.33 -7.08
C GLY A 75 -2.57 -6.63 -5.63
N GLY A 76 -3.55 -5.94 -5.08
CA GLY A 76 -4.01 -6.16 -3.72
C GLY A 76 -5.39 -5.57 -3.49
N MET A 77 -6.03 -6.07 -2.46
CA MET A 77 -7.36 -5.66 -2.02
C MET A 77 -7.46 -5.80 -0.51
N GLU A 78 -8.24 -4.94 0.11
CA GLU A 78 -8.54 -5.02 1.51
C GLU A 78 -9.92 -4.43 1.78
N ASN A 79 -10.66 -5.04 2.69
CA ASN A 79 -11.90 -4.49 3.21
C ASN A 79 -11.80 -4.47 4.74
N MET A 80 -11.23 -3.38 5.26
CA MET A 80 -10.99 -3.24 6.70
C MET A 80 -12.29 -2.94 7.46
N SER A 81 -13.24 -2.25 6.82
CA SER A 81 -14.52 -1.88 7.45
C SER A 81 -15.43 -3.10 7.75
N MET A 82 -15.22 -4.22 7.06
CA MET A 82 -15.99 -5.47 7.25
C MET A 82 -15.19 -6.58 7.94
N ALA A 83 -14.04 -6.27 8.54
CA ALA A 83 -13.26 -7.25 9.29
C ALA A 83 -14.09 -7.84 10.44
N PRO A 84 -14.21 -9.18 10.54
CA PRO A 84 -15.04 -9.81 11.57
C PRO A 84 -14.35 -9.84 12.92
N TYR A 85 -15.13 -10.09 13.96
CA TYR A 85 -14.60 -10.46 15.28
C TYR A 85 -14.47 -11.97 15.41
N ALA A 86 -13.42 -12.45 16.09
CA ALA A 86 -13.14 -13.86 16.32
C ALA A 86 -13.29 -14.25 17.80
N LEU A 87 -13.79 -15.46 18.02
CA LEU A 87 -13.86 -16.11 19.35
C LEU A 87 -12.89 -17.30 19.36
N LYS A 88 -11.69 -17.12 19.93
CA LYS A 88 -10.59 -18.13 19.86
C LYS A 88 -10.98 -19.51 20.34
N ASN A 89 -11.76 -19.62 21.43
CA ASN A 89 -12.11 -20.88 22.05
C ASN A 89 -13.52 -21.39 21.67
N ALA A 90 -14.24 -20.74 20.78
CA ALA A 90 -15.61 -21.12 20.43
C ALA A 90 -15.72 -22.56 19.90
N ARG A 91 -14.71 -23.05 19.15
CA ARG A 91 -14.70 -24.43 18.63
C ARG A 91 -14.69 -25.49 19.72
N TYR A 92 -14.05 -25.21 20.87
CA TYR A 92 -13.97 -26.10 22.01
C TYR A 92 -15.01 -25.78 23.11
N GLY A 93 -15.75 -24.71 22.94
CA GLY A 93 -16.77 -24.20 23.87
C GLY A 93 -16.21 -23.34 25.00
N TYR A 94 -16.97 -22.31 25.36
CA TYR A 94 -16.73 -21.51 26.57
C TYR A 94 -17.54 -22.09 27.72
N ARG A 95 -16.86 -22.64 28.74
CA ARG A 95 -17.53 -23.39 29.82
C ARG A 95 -18.07 -22.50 30.92
N MET A 96 -17.28 -21.52 31.40
CA MET A 96 -17.64 -20.64 32.50
C MET A 96 -16.79 -19.37 32.46
N GLY A 97 -17.38 -18.22 32.81
CA GLY A 97 -16.74 -16.92 32.84
C GLY A 97 -16.79 -16.16 31.48
N ASN A 98 -16.34 -14.93 31.54
CA ASN A 98 -16.32 -14.03 30.37
C ASN A 98 -15.15 -14.39 29.44
N ALA A 99 -15.33 -14.13 28.14
CA ALA A 99 -14.27 -14.26 27.13
C ALA A 99 -14.30 -13.08 26.16
N PRO A 100 -13.14 -12.59 25.72
CA PRO A 100 -13.10 -11.49 24.77
C PRO A 100 -13.49 -11.95 23.37
N MET A 101 -14.16 -11.05 22.62
CA MET A 101 -14.18 -11.07 21.16
C MET A 101 -12.98 -10.29 20.65
N ILE A 102 -12.27 -10.85 19.67
CA ILE A 102 -11.05 -10.29 19.12
C ILE A 102 -11.38 -9.61 17.80
N ASP A 103 -11.11 -8.33 17.70
CA ASP A 103 -11.17 -7.59 16.46
C ASP A 103 -10.03 -8.06 15.53
N THR A 104 -10.39 -8.74 14.43
CA THR A 104 -9.40 -9.29 13.50
C THR A 104 -8.68 -8.21 12.71
N MET A 105 -9.28 -7.04 12.50
CA MET A 105 -8.61 -5.90 11.88
C MET A 105 -7.42 -5.45 12.73
N VAL A 106 -7.64 -5.29 14.02
CA VAL A 106 -6.56 -4.91 14.95
C VAL A 106 -5.58 -6.04 15.14
N ASN A 107 -6.06 -7.25 15.49
CA ASN A 107 -5.19 -8.38 15.85
C ASN A 107 -4.32 -8.89 14.71
N ASP A 108 -4.86 -8.93 13.46
CA ASP A 108 -4.18 -9.58 12.34
C ASP A 108 -3.45 -8.58 11.44
N ALA A 109 -3.77 -7.27 11.50
CA ALA A 109 -3.16 -6.26 10.66
C ALA A 109 -2.47 -5.11 11.41
N LEU A 110 -2.98 -4.69 12.59
CA LEU A 110 -2.54 -3.48 13.29
C LEU A 110 -1.84 -3.74 14.62
N TRP A 111 -1.64 -5.01 14.99
CA TRP A 111 -1.01 -5.42 16.25
C TRP A 111 0.35 -6.05 16.00
N ASP A 112 1.36 -5.59 16.73
CA ASP A 112 2.68 -6.23 16.70
C ASP A 112 2.63 -7.52 17.53
N ALA A 113 2.74 -8.65 16.82
CA ALA A 113 2.66 -9.98 17.43
C ALA A 113 3.88 -10.34 18.29
N PHE A 114 4.98 -9.60 18.19
CA PHE A 114 6.24 -9.87 18.89
C PHE A 114 6.33 -9.08 20.19
N ASN A 115 5.89 -7.80 20.17
CA ASN A 115 5.98 -6.89 21.30
C ASN A 115 4.63 -6.65 21.99
N ASP A 116 3.55 -7.24 21.47
CA ASP A 116 2.19 -7.21 22.06
C ASP A 116 1.63 -5.79 22.23
N TYR A 117 1.73 -4.95 21.17
CA TYR A 117 1.16 -3.62 21.14
C TYR A 117 0.72 -3.20 19.73
N HIS A 118 -0.08 -2.11 19.65
CA HIS A 118 -0.56 -1.56 18.38
C HIS A 118 0.58 -0.96 17.54
N MET A 119 0.48 -1.04 16.20
CA MET A 119 1.45 -0.44 15.26
C MET A 119 1.74 1.05 15.52
N GLY A 120 0.78 1.79 16.07
CA GLY A 120 1.00 3.17 16.51
C GLY A 120 2.09 3.34 17.57
N ILE A 121 2.34 2.32 18.40
CA ILE A 121 3.47 2.33 19.34
C ILE A 121 4.80 2.19 18.61
N THR A 122 4.87 1.43 17.51
CA THR A 122 6.08 1.38 16.68
C THR A 122 6.40 2.74 16.07
N ALA A 123 5.37 3.53 15.72
CA ALA A 123 5.55 4.91 15.25
C ALA A 123 6.05 5.84 16.35
N GLU A 124 5.58 5.70 17.60
CA GLU A 124 6.13 6.42 18.74
C GLU A 124 7.60 6.05 19.00
N ASN A 125 7.96 4.75 18.89
CA ASN A 125 9.34 4.30 19.02
C ASN A 125 10.25 4.91 17.95
N VAL A 126 9.79 4.97 16.71
CA VAL A 126 10.51 5.64 15.62
C VAL A 126 10.66 7.13 15.92
N ALA A 127 9.59 7.80 16.34
CA ALA A 127 9.66 9.22 16.68
C ALA A 127 10.68 9.50 17.78
N GLU A 128 10.71 8.68 18.82
CA GLU A 128 11.69 8.80 19.93
C GLU A 128 13.12 8.56 19.44
N GLN A 129 13.36 7.48 18.68
CA GLN A 129 14.70 7.10 18.22
C GLN A 129 15.29 8.10 17.22
N TRP A 130 14.49 8.72 16.36
CA TRP A 130 14.92 9.74 15.40
C TRP A 130 14.78 11.18 15.92
N GLY A 131 14.36 11.36 17.18
CA GLY A 131 14.24 12.67 17.81
C GLY A 131 13.23 13.59 17.14
N LEU A 132 12.14 13.03 16.60
CA LEU A 132 11.09 13.78 15.90
C LEU A 132 10.17 14.50 16.89
N THR A 133 9.66 15.66 16.49
CA THR A 133 8.71 16.43 17.29
C THR A 133 7.28 16.30 16.77
N ARG A 134 6.31 16.62 17.61
CA ARG A 134 4.89 16.66 17.24
C ARG A 134 4.64 17.64 16.08
N GLU A 135 5.28 18.79 16.11
CA GLU A 135 5.16 19.82 15.08
C GLU A 135 5.60 19.28 13.71
N GLN A 136 6.75 18.59 13.64
CA GLN A 136 7.23 17.98 12.42
C GLN A 136 6.25 16.94 11.86
N LEU A 137 5.65 16.12 12.72
CA LEU A 137 4.66 15.14 12.31
C LEU A 137 3.40 15.80 11.75
N ASP A 138 2.93 16.86 12.40
CA ASP A 138 1.72 17.57 12.00
C ASP A 138 1.95 18.40 10.72
N GLU A 139 3.12 19.01 10.53
CA GLU A 139 3.52 19.67 9.28
C GLU A 139 3.54 18.68 8.10
N PHE A 140 4.15 17.52 8.30
CA PHE A 140 4.17 16.45 7.29
C PHE A 140 2.74 16.00 6.92
N ALA A 141 1.90 15.77 7.92
CA ALA A 141 0.52 15.33 7.72
C ALA A 141 -0.31 16.40 6.98
N ALA A 142 -0.16 17.68 7.36
CA ALA A 142 -0.84 18.77 6.68
C ALA A 142 -0.39 18.89 5.21
N ALA A 143 0.90 18.72 4.92
CA ALA A 143 1.43 18.74 3.57
C ALA A 143 0.86 17.59 2.73
N SER A 144 0.74 16.37 3.28
CA SER A 144 0.11 15.23 2.60
C SER A 144 -1.35 15.54 2.23
N GLN A 145 -2.13 16.09 3.18
CA GLN A 145 -3.52 16.50 2.95
C GLN A 145 -3.63 17.57 1.85
N GLN A 146 -2.80 18.59 1.89
CA GLN A 146 -2.81 19.69 0.93
C GLN A 146 -2.45 19.20 -0.48
N LYS A 147 -1.41 18.37 -0.60
CA LYS A 147 -1.02 17.74 -1.88
C LYS A 147 -2.15 16.89 -2.45
N ALA A 148 -2.81 16.05 -1.63
CA ALA A 148 -3.90 15.20 -2.08
C ALA A 148 -5.12 16.00 -2.54
N CYS A 149 -5.52 17.02 -1.78
CA CYS A 149 -6.63 17.90 -2.17
C CYS A 149 -6.34 18.63 -3.49
N ALA A 150 -5.14 19.19 -3.66
CA ALA A 150 -4.72 19.85 -4.89
C ALA A 150 -4.67 18.87 -6.08
N ALA A 151 -4.23 17.64 -5.87
CA ALA A 151 -4.21 16.60 -6.90
C ALA A 151 -5.62 16.19 -7.33
N ILE A 152 -6.56 16.06 -6.40
CA ILE A 152 -7.98 15.78 -6.70
C ILE A 152 -8.58 16.94 -7.52
N GLU A 153 -8.40 18.17 -7.06
CA GLU A 153 -8.90 19.37 -7.77
C GLU A 153 -8.33 19.48 -9.20
N ALA A 154 -7.04 19.16 -9.37
CA ALA A 154 -6.39 19.13 -10.67
C ALA A 154 -6.73 17.89 -11.51
N GLY A 155 -7.53 16.94 -10.99
CA GLY A 155 -7.93 15.72 -11.69
C GLY A 155 -6.80 14.72 -11.91
N LYS A 156 -5.73 14.75 -11.09
CA LYS A 156 -4.54 13.90 -11.23
C LYS A 156 -4.85 12.41 -11.14
N PHE A 157 -5.86 12.02 -10.38
CA PHE A 157 -6.22 10.61 -10.15
C PHE A 157 -7.24 10.05 -11.15
N LYS A 158 -7.78 10.85 -12.08
CA LYS A 158 -8.86 10.42 -12.99
C LYS A 158 -8.50 9.22 -13.87
N ASP A 159 -7.24 9.15 -14.31
CA ASP A 159 -6.79 8.08 -15.20
C ASP A 159 -6.54 6.76 -14.46
N GLU A 160 -6.24 6.83 -13.16
CA GLU A 160 -5.95 5.64 -12.35
C GLU A 160 -7.19 5.08 -11.64
N ILE A 161 -8.13 5.92 -11.24
CA ILE A 161 -9.34 5.48 -10.53
C ILE A 161 -10.27 4.70 -11.46
N VAL A 162 -10.79 3.59 -10.93
CA VAL A 162 -11.92 2.85 -11.51
C VAL A 162 -13.16 3.20 -10.69
N PRO A 163 -14.17 3.87 -11.28
CA PRO A 163 -15.40 4.20 -10.58
C PRO A 163 -16.13 2.95 -10.10
N VAL A 164 -16.65 2.97 -8.88
CA VAL A 164 -17.42 1.87 -8.28
C VAL A 164 -18.88 2.29 -8.12
N GLU A 165 -19.78 1.52 -8.72
CA GLU A 165 -21.22 1.71 -8.55
C GLU A 165 -21.72 1.04 -7.26
N VAL A 166 -22.23 1.84 -6.34
CA VAL A 166 -22.83 1.39 -5.09
C VAL A 166 -24.35 1.50 -5.18
N LYS A 167 -25.04 0.37 -5.21
CA LYS A 167 -26.50 0.32 -5.23
C LYS A 167 -27.05 0.57 -3.84
N LYS A 168 -27.75 1.68 -3.66
CA LYS A 168 -28.61 1.97 -2.50
C LYS A 168 -30.06 1.66 -2.85
N LYS A 169 -30.94 1.55 -1.85
CA LYS A 169 -32.37 1.10 -2.03
C LYS A 169 -33.12 1.79 -3.17
N LYS A 170 -32.83 3.05 -3.49
CA LYS A 170 -33.55 3.85 -4.52
C LYS A 170 -32.65 4.51 -5.55
N GLU A 171 -31.34 4.42 -5.41
CA GLU A 171 -30.37 5.11 -6.27
C GLU A 171 -29.09 4.29 -6.43
N THR A 172 -28.35 4.54 -7.49
CA THR A 172 -26.98 4.07 -7.65
C THR A 172 -26.06 5.28 -7.46
N ILE A 173 -25.11 5.17 -6.55
CA ILE A 173 -24.08 6.19 -6.32
C ILE A 173 -22.80 5.70 -6.99
N VAL A 174 -22.16 6.56 -7.76
CA VAL A 174 -20.83 6.31 -8.33
C VAL A 174 -19.80 6.89 -7.37
N VAL A 175 -18.90 6.03 -6.87
CA VAL A 175 -17.75 6.43 -6.06
C VAL A 175 -16.52 6.46 -6.97
N ASP A 176 -16.03 7.65 -7.26
CA ASP A 176 -14.94 7.94 -8.19
C ASP A 176 -13.90 8.92 -7.63
N THR A 177 -14.04 9.27 -6.37
CA THR A 177 -13.17 10.23 -5.68
C THR A 177 -12.93 9.74 -4.25
N ASP A 178 -11.68 9.82 -3.78
CA ASP A 178 -11.33 9.48 -2.40
C ASP A 178 -11.98 10.44 -1.41
N GLU A 179 -12.61 9.90 -0.36
CA GLU A 179 -13.33 10.67 0.68
C GLU A 179 -12.43 11.08 1.86
N GLY A 180 -11.21 10.52 1.93
CA GLY A 180 -10.27 10.75 3.03
C GLY A 180 -9.66 12.16 3.09
N PRO A 181 -9.25 12.74 1.95
CA PRO A 181 -8.59 14.05 1.93
C PRO A 181 -9.48 15.18 2.49
N ARG A 182 -8.86 16.03 3.33
CA ARG A 182 -9.57 17.09 4.07
C ARG A 182 -9.07 18.47 3.66
N PRO A 183 -9.82 19.21 2.82
CA PRO A 183 -9.45 20.55 2.41
C PRO A 183 -9.25 21.49 3.62
N GLY A 184 -8.27 22.38 3.52
CA GLY A 184 -7.99 23.36 4.56
C GLY A 184 -7.26 22.82 5.80
N THR A 185 -6.74 21.59 5.76
CA THR A 185 -5.91 21.06 6.86
C THR A 185 -4.61 21.84 6.98
N THR A 186 -4.31 22.32 8.20
CA THR A 186 -3.05 22.96 8.57
C THR A 186 -2.45 22.30 9.81
N ALA A 187 -1.15 22.45 10.02
CA ALA A 187 -0.47 21.93 11.20
C ALA A 187 -1.08 22.48 12.49
N GLU A 188 -1.37 23.79 12.55
CA GLU A 188 -1.99 24.45 13.71
C GLU A 188 -3.42 23.92 13.95
N GLY A 189 -4.17 23.62 12.89
CA GLY A 189 -5.53 23.08 12.97
C GLY A 189 -5.59 21.72 13.64
N ILE A 190 -4.59 20.86 13.39
CA ILE A 190 -4.50 19.52 13.94
C ILE A 190 -3.69 19.41 15.24
N ALA A 191 -2.93 20.44 15.62
CA ALA A 191 -2.09 20.48 16.81
C ALA A 191 -2.82 20.18 18.14
N ARG A 192 -4.15 20.42 18.19
CA ARG A 192 -4.98 20.17 19.38
C ARG A 192 -5.37 18.70 19.58
N LEU A 193 -5.12 17.84 18.61
CA LEU A 193 -5.48 16.45 18.70
C LEU A 193 -4.67 15.72 19.76
N ARG A 194 -5.33 14.87 20.52
CA ARG A 194 -4.68 14.07 21.56
C ARG A 194 -3.89 12.92 20.93
N PRO A 195 -2.79 12.49 21.56
CA PRO A 195 -2.12 11.24 21.19
C PRO A 195 -3.09 10.06 21.15
N ALA A 196 -2.95 9.21 20.14
CA ALA A 196 -3.89 8.11 19.90
C ALA A 196 -3.45 6.78 20.53
N PHE A 197 -2.15 6.57 20.74
CA PHE A 197 -1.61 5.25 21.09
C PHE A 197 -0.84 5.22 22.43
N LYS A 198 -0.21 6.33 22.83
CA LYS A 198 0.58 6.48 24.06
C LYS A 198 0.13 7.75 24.79
N LYS A 199 -0.08 7.69 26.10
CA LYS A 199 -0.62 8.80 26.91
C LYS A 199 0.09 10.14 26.69
N ASP A 200 1.41 10.11 26.65
CA ASP A 200 2.26 11.29 26.45
C ASP A 200 3.02 11.21 25.11
N GLY A 201 2.40 10.56 24.12
CA GLY A 201 2.94 10.38 22.78
C GLY A 201 2.70 11.58 21.87
N ILE A 202 3.18 11.47 20.65
CA ILE A 202 3.06 12.52 19.62
C ILE A 202 2.33 12.03 18.35
N VAL A 203 2.04 10.72 18.25
CA VAL A 203 1.27 10.16 17.13
C VAL A 203 -0.22 10.33 17.39
N THR A 204 -0.92 10.94 16.44
CA THR A 204 -2.35 11.23 16.51
C THR A 204 -3.11 10.65 15.34
N ALA A 205 -4.44 10.68 15.39
CA ALA A 205 -5.28 10.27 14.27
C ALA A 205 -5.09 11.11 12.99
N ALA A 206 -4.50 12.33 13.08
CA ALA A 206 -4.28 13.18 11.91
C ALA A 206 -2.88 12.99 11.30
N ASN A 207 -1.89 12.48 12.05
CA ASN A 207 -0.55 12.20 11.54
C ASN A 207 -0.25 10.70 11.40
N ALA A 208 -1.34 9.91 11.33
CA ALA A 208 -1.37 8.49 11.00
C ALA A 208 -2.33 8.27 9.83
N SER A 209 -2.10 7.22 9.05
CA SER A 209 -3.03 6.80 8.01
C SER A 209 -4.35 6.29 8.60
N SER A 210 -5.42 6.42 7.85
CA SER A 210 -6.75 5.94 8.24
C SER A 210 -6.96 4.46 7.88
N ILE A 211 -8.02 3.89 8.43
CA ILE A 211 -8.55 2.55 8.09
C ILE A 211 -9.37 2.70 6.82
N ASN A 212 -9.12 1.87 5.82
CA ASN A 212 -9.74 2.03 4.50
C ASN A 212 -10.07 0.70 3.84
N ASP A 213 -11.04 0.76 2.95
CA ASP A 213 -11.32 -0.26 1.95
C ASP A 213 -10.68 0.17 0.62
N GLY A 214 -10.14 -0.76 -0.15
CA GLY A 214 -9.54 -0.42 -1.42
C GLY A 214 -8.97 -1.60 -2.17
N ALA A 215 -8.75 -1.40 -3.48
CA ALA A 215 -8.11 -2.37 -4.34
C ALA A 215 -7.30 -1.66 -5.44
N ALA A 216 -6.23 -2.30 -5.87
CA ALA A 216 -5.44 -1.87 -7.00
C ALA A 216 -4.90 -3.10 -7.76
N ALA A 217 -4.77 -2.99 -9.08
CA ALA A 217 -4.25 -4.08 -9.90
C ALA A 217 -3.42 -3.53 -11.07
N ILE A 218 -2.38 -4.27 -11.42
CA ILE A 218 -1.46 -4.02 -12.52
C ILE A 218 -1.34 -5.31 -13.35
N VAL A 219 -1.22 -5.17 -14.66
CA VAL A 219 -0.83 -6.26 -15.55
C VAL A 219 0.69 -6.18 -15.74
N VAL A 220 1.39 -7.26 -15.42
CA VAL A 220 2.82 -7.45 -15.67
C VAL A 220 2.96 -8.46 -16.80
N MET A 221 3.79 -8.17 -17.80
CA MET A 221 4.00 -9.08 -18.93
C MET A 221 5.45 -9.06 -19.42
N SER A 222 5.84 -10.11 -20.14
CA SER A 222 7.12 -10.15 -20.84
C SER A 222 7.17 -9.08 -21.93
N GLU A 223 8.37 -8.57 -22.24
CA GLU A 223 8.56 -7.61 -23.33
C GLU A 223 8.14 -8.19 -24.69
N GLU A 224 8.43 -9.47 -24.90
CA GLU A 224 8.04 -10.21 -26.10
C GLU A 224 6.53 -10.21 -26.27
N LYS A 225 5.81 -10.51 -25.18
CA LYS A 225 4.34 -10.54 -25.21
C LYS A 225 3.73 -9.16 -25.40
N ALA A 226 4.30 -8.13 -24.80
CA ALA A 226 3.86 -6.75 -25.03
C ALA A 226 4.00 -6.35 -26.51
N LYS A 227 5.12 -6.70 -27.14
CA LYS A 227 5.33 -6.47 -28.59
C LYS A 227 4.38 -7.28 -29.46
N GLU A 228 4.17 -8.55 -29.14
CA GLU A 228 3.22 -9.43 -29.86
C GLU A 228 1.80 -8.87 -29.84
N LEU A 229 1.35 -8.36 -28.68
CA LEU A 229 0.02 -7.81 -28.50
C LEU A 229 -0.12 -6.34 -28.93
N GLY A 230 0.98 -5.68 -29.27
CA GLY A 230 0.99 -4.26 -29.60
C GLY A 230 0.63 -3.34 -28.43
N VAL A 231 0.87 -3.82 -27.19
CA VAL A 231 0.63 -3.05 -25.97
C VAL A 231 1.83 -2.17 -25.66
N THR A 232 1.60 -0.89 -25.40
CA THR A 232 2.63 0.04 -24.93
C THR A 232 2.72 -0.03 -23.40
N PRO A 233 3.86 -0.51 -22.83
CA PRO A 233 4.01 -0.55 -21.38
C PRO A 233 4.08 0.85 -20.76
N MET A 234 3.55 1.00 -19.56
CA MET A 234 3.69 2.24 -18.78
C MET A 234 5.13 2.43 -18.26
N ALA A 235 5.77 1.35 -17.88
CA ALA A 235 7.16 1.29 -17.45
C ALA A 235 7.67 -0.16 -17.47
N THR A 236 8.98 -0.34 -17.37
CA THR A 236 9.65 -1.62 -17.18
C THR A 236 9.96 -1.80 -15.68
N TRP A 237 9.64 -2.97 -15.14
CA TRP A 237 10.09 -3.37 -13.81
C TRP A 237 11.60 -3.66 -13.85
N VAL A 238 12.36 -2.95 -13.02
CA VAL A 238 13.83 -3.09 -12.96
C VAL A 238 14.24 -4.09 -11.90
N ALA A 239 13.77 -3.89 -10.67
CA ALA A 239 14.05 -4.77 -9.55
C ALA A 239 13.06 -4.57 -8.39
N GLY A 240 12.95 -5.60 -7.55
CA GLY A 240 12.23 -5.54 -6.29
C GLY A 240 12.98 -6.24 -5.18
N ALA A 241 12.69 -5.85 -3.94
CA ALA A 241 13.27 -6.46 -2.75
C ALA A 241 12.36 -6.35 -1.53
N LEU A 242 12.47 -7.36 -0.65
CA LEU A 242 12.03 -7.28 0.75
C LEU A 242 13.27 -7.08 1.64
N GLY A 243 13.15 -6.23 2.65
CA GLY A 243 14.16 -6.01 3.68
C GLY A 243 13.58 -6.23 5.06
N GLY A 244 14.40 -6.69 6.02
CA GLY A 244 13.99 -6.88 7.42
C GLY A 244 14.64 -5.87 8.34
N VAL A 245 13.92 -5.47 9.39
CA VAL A 245 14.37 -4.61 10.49
C VAL A 245 13.77 -5.12 11.82
N ASP A 246 14.15 -4.54 12.95
CA ASP A 246 13.52 -4.85 14.22
C ASP A 246 12.02 -4.54 14.19
N PRO A 247 11.14 -5.46 14.62
CA PRO A 247 9.69 -5.23 14.64
C PRO A 247 9.27 -3.97 15.40
N SER A 248 9.96 -3.62 16.47
CA SER A 248 9.65 -2.44 17.30
C SER A 248 9.77 -1.10 16.58
N ILE A 249 10.51 -1.10 15.47
CA ILE A 249 10.69 0.06 14.58
C ILE A 249 10.35 -0.31 13.12
N MET A 250 9.32 -1.12 12.92
CA MET A 250 8.92 -1.64 11.61
C MET A 250 8.78 -0.53 10.53
N GLY A 251 8.46 0.68 10.95
CA GLY A 251 8.29 1.85 10.08
C GLY A 251 9.50 2.16 9.22
N VAL A 252 10.72 1.81 9.65
CA VAL A 252 11.94 2.03 8.86
C VAL A 252 12.32 0.85 7.96
N GLY A 253 11.46 -0.16 7.83
CA GLY A 253 11.61 -1.25 6.86
C GLY A 253 11.90 -0.81 5.42
N PRO A 254 11.31 0.30 4.92
CA PRO A 254 11.65 0.84 3.60
C PRO A 254 13.15 1.12 3.40
N VAL A 255 13.87 1.51 4.45
CA VAL A 255 15.33 1.76 4.37
C VAL A 255 16.08 0.47 3.99
N ALA A 256 15.76 -0.63 4.67
CA ALA A 256 16.38 -1.93 4.38
C ALA A 256 16.02 -2.45 2.98
N ALA A 257 14.76 -2.34 2.59
CA ALA A 257 14.29 -2.80 1.28
C ALA A 257 14.86 -1.94 0.14
N THR A 258 14.87 -0.62 0.29
CA THR A 258 15.39 0.32 -0.72
C THR A 258 16.91 0.15 -0.88
N ASN A 259 17.68 0.10 0.21
CA ASN A 259 19.11 -0.16 0.13
C ASN A 259 19.43 -1.48 -0.58
N LYS A 260 18.62 -2.51 -0.33
CA LYS A 260 18.80 -3.82 -0.98
C LYS A 260 18.49 -3.77 -2.48
N VAL A 261 17.45 -3.06 -2.90
CA VAL A 261 17.12 -2.93 -4.33
C VAL A 261 18.14 -2.02 -5.05
N MET A 262 18.63 -0.96 -4.40
CA MET A 262 19.69 -0.09 -4.94
C MET A 262 20.99 -0.88 -5.12
N ALA A 263 21.42 -1.64 -4.11
CA ALA A 263 22.60 -2.51 -4.23
C ALA A 263 22.49 -3.55 -5.35
N LYS A 264 21.27 -4.05 -5.61
CA LYS A 264 20.99 -5.03 -6.65
C LYS A 264 21.07 -4.45 -8.06
N THR A 265 20.74 -3.17 -8.22
CA THR A 265 20.68 -2.47 -9.52
C THR A 265 21.91 -1.61 -9.81
N GLY A 266 22.70 -1.27 -8.79
CA GLY A 266 23.77 -0.28 -8.90
C GLY A 266 23.25 1.17 -8.95
N LEU A 267 21.95 1.38 -8.79
CA LEU A 267 21.34 2.72 -8.72
C LEU A 267 21.43 3.29 -7.31
N SER A 268 21.18 4.59 -7.20
CA SER A 268 21.05 5.32 -5.96
C SER A 268 19.68 5.99 -5.86
N VAL A 269 19.32 6.48 -4.69
CA VAL A 269 18.09 7.24 -4.49
C VAL A 269 18.08 8.55 -5.30
N ASP A 270 19.26 9.15 -5.51
CA ASP A 270 19.40 10.39 -6.30
C ASP A 270 19.06 10.19 -7.78
N ASP A 271 19.17 8.95 -8.30
CA ASP A 271 18.79 8.62 -9.67
C ASP A 271 17.26 8.57 -9.89
N MET A 272 16.48 8.59 -8.81
CA MET A 272 15.02 8.54 -8.89
C MET A 272 14.45 9.92 -9.21
N ASP A 273 13.56 9.98 -10.21
CA ASP A 273 12.82 11.19 -10.57
C ASP A 273 11.57 11.37 -9.70
N LEU A 274 10.93 10.26 -9.34
CA LEU A 274 9.74 10.22 -8.47
C LEU A 274 9.82 9.07 -7.48
N ILE A 275 9.27 9.30 -6.30
CA ILE A 275 9.20 8.33 -5.21
C ILE A 275 7.79 8.31 -4.63
N GLU A 276 7.19 7.13 -4.57
CA GLU A 276 6.00 6.87 -3.75
C GLU A 276 6.42 6.05 -2.53
N ALA A 277 6.44 6.68 -1.38
CA ALA A 277 6.74 6.07 -0.09
C ALA A 277 5.49 6.09 0.78
N ASN A 278 4.93 4.93 1.11
CA ASN A 278 3.66 4.85 1.82
C ASN A 278 3.73 5.50 3.20
N GLU A 279 2.76 6.34 3.50
CA GLU A 279 2.65 7.10 4.73
C GLU A 279 1.78 6.37 5.76
N ALA A 280 2.26 5.26 6.31
CA ALA A 280 1.54 4.60 7.39
C ALA A 280 1.43 5.52 8.63
N PHE A 281 2.52 6.25 8.94
CA PHE A 281 2.61 7.27 9.98
C PHE A 281 3.57 8.37 9.52
N ALA A 282 3.32 9.61 9.94
CA ALA A 282 4.24 10.74 9.65
C ALA A 282 5.63 10.49 10.26
N ALA A 283 5.70 9.95 11.47
CA ALA A 283 6.96 9.62 12.14
C ALA A 283 7.83 8.68 11.31
N GLN A 284 7.23 7.59 10.83
CA GLN A 284 7.92 6.62 9.98
C GLN A 284 8.34 7.23 8.65
N SER A 285 7.50 8.04 8.02
CA SER A 285 7.80 8.68 6.74
C SER A 285 8.98 9.64 6.84
N LEU A 286 9.03 10.44 7.90
CA LEU A 286 10.15 11.36 8.18
C LEU A 286 11.46 10.62 8.47
N ALA A 287 11.41 9.52 9.25
CA ALA A 287 12.59 8.71 9.54
C ALA A 287 13.16 8.06 8.27
N VAL A 288 12.29 7.51 7.42
CA VAL A 288 12.69 6.92 6.12
C VAL A 288 13.29 7.98 5.20
N ALA A 289 12.65 9.15 5.10
CA ALA A 289 13.15 10.26 4.29
C ALA A 289 14.53 10.74 4.76
N HIS A 290 14.74 10.82 6.08
CA HIS A 290 16.03 11.18 6.67
C HIS A 290 17.13 10.16 6.31
N ASP A 291 16.87 8.87 6.54
CA ASP A 291 17.89 7.82 6.39
C ASP A 291 18.23 7.54 4.92
N LEU A 292 17.25 7.64 4.03
CA LEU A 292 17.43 7.49 2.59
C LEU A 292 17.78 8.81 1.89
N LYS A 293 17.83 9.93 2.62
CA LYS A 293 18.12 11.28 2.10
C LYS A 293 17.20 11.67 0.94
N PHE A 294 15.91 11.43 1.11
CA PHE A 294 14.93 11.76 0.08
C PHE A 294 14.87 13.27 -0.21
N ASP A 295 14.87 13.60 -1.49
CA ASP A 295 14.40 14.90 -1.96
C ASP A 295 12.87 14.95 -1.87
N MET A 296 12.34 15.67 -0.89
CA MET A 296 10.90 15.70 -0.59
C MET A 296 10.05 16.33 -1.69
N ASP A 297 10.65 17.05 -2.65
CA ASP A 297 9.94 17.56 -3.82
C ASP A 297 9.62 16.46 -4.83
N LYS A 298 10.28 15.30 -4.71
CA LYS A 298 10.04 14.11 -5.54
C LYS A 298 9.17 13.07 -4.85
N VAL A 299 8.86 13.23 -3.55
CA VAL A 299 8.15 12.22 -2.74
C VAL A 299 6.67 12.56 -2.60
N ASN A 300 5.82 11.55 -2.90
CA ASN A 300 4.37 11.63 -2.72
C ASN A 300 3.83 12.97 -3.22
N VAL A 301 4.14 13.29 -4.45
CA VAL A 301 3.86 14.61 -5.05
C VAL A 301 2.37 14.93 -5.15
N ASN A 302 1.53 13.91 -5.08
CA ASN A 302 0.07 14.00 -5.07
C ASN A 302 -0.55 13.67 -3.70
N GLY A 303 0.25 13.77 -2.61
CA GLY A 303 -0.15 13.32 -1.28
C GLY A 303 0.03 11.81 -1.10
N GLY A 304 -0.11 11.33 0.12
CA GLY A 304 0.09 9.92 0.47
C GLY A 304 -1.00 9.38 1.39
N ALA A 305 -0.71 8.26 2.05
CA ALA A 305 -1.70 7.48 2.77
C ALA A 305 -2.31 8.19 4.00
N ILE A 306 -1.66 9.20 4.57
CA ILE A 306 -2.26 10.01 5.64
C ILE A 306 -3.51 10.72 5.12
N ALA A 307 -3.52 11.15 3.86
CA ALA A 307 -4.67 11.76 3.22
C ALA A 307 -5.56 10.75 2.49
N LEU A 308 -4.95 9.87 1.67
CA LEU A 308 -5.65 8.96 0.75
C LEU A 308 -6.09 7.64 1.42
N GLY A 309 -5.49 7.29 2.57
CA GLY A 309 -5.80 6.05 3.26
C GLY A 309 -4.84 4.89 3.02
N HIS A 310 -4.97 3.84 3.85
CA HIS A 310 -4.06 2.70 3.85
C HIS A 310 -4.82 1.35 3.94
N PRO A 311 -5.49 0.93 2.85
CA PRO A 311 -6.05 -0.43 2.75
C PRO A 311 -4.88 -1.43 2.67
N VAL A 312 -4.51 -2.05 3.81
CA VAL A 312 -3.20 -2.68 4.03
C VAL A 312 -2.75 -3.62 2.90
N GLY A 313 -3.57 -4.57 2.48
CA GLY A 313 -3.22 -5.51 1.41
C GLY A 313 -3.14 -4.90 0.01
N ALA A 314 -3.79 -3.75 -0.21
CA ALA A 314 -3.85 -3.07 -1.51
C ALA A 314 -2.78 -1.98 -1.66
N SER A 315 -2.35 -1.35 -0.57
CA SER A 315 -1.55 -0.12 -0.58
C SER A 315 -0.27 -0.21 -1.40
N GLY A 316 0.44 -1.33 -1.35
CA GLY A 316 1.67 -1.48 -2.11
C GLY A 316 1.47 -1.43 -3.63
N CYS A 317 0.38 -1.98 -4.15
CA CYS A 317 0.02 -1.84 -5.56
C CYS A 317 -0.53 -0.44 -5.85
N ARG A 318 -1.34 0.15 -4.95
CA ARG A 318 -1.88 1.50 -5.11
C ARG A 318 -0.78 2.53 -5.30
N ILE A 319 0.26 2.54 -4.46
CA ILE A 319 1.37 3.50 -4.59
C ILE A 319 2.11 3.32 -5.92
N LEU A 320 2.27 2.09 -6.40
CA LEU A 320 2.89 1.85 -7.69
C LEU A 320 2.02 2.33 -8.86
N VAL A 321 0.69 2.16 -8.79
CA VAL A 321 -0.26 2.70 -9.80
C VAL A 321 -0.13 4.22 -9.87
N THR A 322 -0.17 4.90 -8.72
CA THR A 322 -0.02 6.36 -8.66
C THR A 322 1.34 6.81 -9.21
N LEU A 323 2.43 6.11 -8.85
CA LEU A 323 3.78 6.38 -9.36
C LEU A 323 3.81 6.30 -10.88
N LEU A 324 3.30 5.22 -11.47
CA LEU A 324 3.30 5.00 -12.92
C LEU A 324 2.53 6.09 -13.68
N HIS A 325 1.34 6.47 -13.19
CA HIS A 325 0.55 7.53 -13.80
C HIS A 325 1.22 8.90 -13.70
N GLU A 326 1.83 9.22 -12.56
CA GLU A 326 2.53 10.50 -12.39
C GLU A 326 3.84 10.55 -13.19
N MET A 327 4.55 9.42 -13.30
CA MET A 327 5.73 9.31 -14.19
C MET A 327 5.35 9.59 -15.64
N GLN A 328 4.22 9.11 -16.13
CA GLN A 328 3.73 9.42 -17.49
C GLN A 328 3.42 10.91 -17.65
N LYS A 329 2.74 11.51 -16.66
CA LYS A 329 2.34 12.94 -16.72
C LYS A 329 3.52 13.90 -16.70
N ARG A 330 4.62 13.52 -16.04
CA ARG A 330 5.83 14.36 -15.90
C ARG A 330 6.96 13.98 -16.86
N ASP A 331 6.78 12.93 -17.66
CA ASP A 331 7.86 12.30 -18.45
C ASP A 331 9.07 11.90 -17.57
N ALA A 332 8.79 11.49 -16.33
CA ALA A 332 9.79 11.00 -15.40
C ALA A 332 10.27 9.61 -15.83
N LYS A 333 11.57 9.35 -15.72
CA LYS A 333 12.20 8.13 -16.24
C LYS A 333 12.36 7.03 -15.21
N LYS A 334 12.74 7.35 -13.97
CA LYS A 334 12.96 6.38 -12.91
C LYS A 334 12.06 6.65 -11.71
N GLY A 335 11.42 5.60 -11.23
CA GLY A 335 10.53 5.68 -10.08
C GLY A 335 10.81 4.59 -9.05
N LEU A 336 10.65 4.96 -7.78
CA LEU A 336 10.74 4.07 -6.63
C LEU A 336 9.39 4.02 -5.92
N ALA A 337 8.84 2.82 -5.71
CA ALA A 337 7.75 2.59 -4.77
C ALA A 337 8.29 1.81 -3.57
N THR A 338 7.98 2.26 -2.34
CA THR A 338 8.43 1.57 -1.12
C THR A 338 7.42 1.75 0.02
N LEU A 339 7.35 0.77 0.90
CA LEU A 339 6.50 0.84 2.09
C LEU A 339 7.02 -0.03 3.23
N CYS A 340 6.68 0.36 4.46
CA CYS A 340 6.90 -0.42 5.66
C CYS A 340 5.89 -1.57 5.78
N ILE A 341 6.25 -2.56 6.55
CA ILE A 341 5.48 -3.80 6.75
C ILE A 341 5.50 -4.14 8.22
N GLY A 342 4.33 -4.38 8.81
CA GLY A 342 4.21 -4.88 10.17
C GLY A 342 5.00 -6.17 10.38
N GLY A 343 5.59 -6.32 11.56
CA GLY A 343 6.51 -7.42 11.87
C GLY A 343 7.99 -7.12 11.55
N GLY A 344 8.32 -5.86 11.18
CA GLY A 344 9.69 -5.41 10.98
C GLY A 344 10.24 -5.70 9.59
N MET A 345 9.52 -5.30 8.56
CA MET A 345 9.96 -5.48 7.17
C MET A 345 9.67 -4.24 6.32
N GLY A 346 10.19 -4.23 5.11
CA GLY A 346 9.87 -3.29 4.04
C GLY A 346 9.84 -3.96 2.69
N CYS A 347 9.16 -3.35 1.73
CA CYS A 347 9.16 -3.72 0.32
C CYS A 347 9.54 -2.52 -0.53
N ALA A 348 10.31 -2.75 -1.57
CA ALA A 348 10.69 -1.72 -2.54
C ALA A 348 10.67 -2.28 -3.97
N THR A 349 10.32 -1.42 -4.91
CA THR A 349 10.27 -1.73 -6.35
C THR A 349 10.76 -0.53 -7.14
N ILE A 350 11.68 -0.74 -8.08
CA ILE A 350 12.15 0.26 -9.04
C ILE A 350 11.53 -0.04 -10.39
N VAL A 351 11.02 1.00 -11.03
CA VAL A 351 10.50 0.98 -12.40
C VAL A 351 11.19 2.05 -13.25
N GLU A 352 11.31 1.81 -14.55
CA GLU A 352 11.97 2.71 -15.49
C GLU A 352 11.12 2.87 -16.76
N ARG A 353 11.12 4.07 -17.34
CA ARG A 353 10.50 4.40 -18.63
C ARG A 353 11.57 4.88 -19.63
N ASP A 354 11.34 4.57 -20.89
CA ASP A 354 12.16 5.06 -22.02
C ASP A 354 12.06 6.57 -22.20
#